data_271200e25c401d68924e02eabb88e902
#
_entry.id   271200e25c401d68924e02eabb88e902
#
_cell.length_a   1.000
_cell.length_b   1.000
_cell.length_c   1.000
_cell.angle_alpha   90.00
_cell.angle_beta   90.00
_cell.angle_gamma   90.00
#
_symmetry.space_group_name_H-M   'P 1'
#
loop_
_entity.id
_entity.type
_entity.pdbx_description
1 polymer ?
#
loop_
_entity_poly.entity_id
_entity_poly.type
_entity_poly.pdbx_seq_one_letter_code
_entity_poly.pdbx_strand_id
1 'polypeptide(L)'
;GWYAYMWYELERSMYKSLQTTKQLLYLIMALIVIVAAVNISSALVMLVLERNREIAIEKCLGLNGARIRGVFLITGLIIGVLGTAGGLILGVFLSVNINGIIAGAERVINWLIGLGTAAGTEGVVLLNPDYYLEEIPIRVRLLPLFLAGVFTLAVSVLAAYIPARKAGGTRPAEVFRRH
;
A
#
# COMPACT_ATOMS: atom_id res chain seq x y z
N GLY A 1 -0.11 38.17 33.80
CA GLY A 1 0.92 37.67 32.82
C GLY A 1 1.08 36.16 32.81
N TRP A 2 0.53 35.42 33.75
CA TRP A 2 0.75 33.95 33.89
C TRP A 2 -0.14 33.09 32.97
N TYR A 3 -1.32 33.56 32.60
CA TYR A 3 -2.24 32.81 31.76
C TYR A 3 -1.85 32.75 30.26
N ALA A 4 -1.14 33.76 29.78
CA ALA A 4 -0.71 33.79 28.35
C ALA A 4 0.41 32.79 28.08
N TYR A 5 1.27 32.47 29.03
CA TYR A 5 2.36 31.49 28.87
C TYR A 5 1.86 30.05 28.78
N MET A 6 0.83 29.71 29.55
CA MET A 6 0.26 28.35 29.57
C MET A 6 -0.50 28.03 28.29
N TRP A 7 -1.15 29.02 27.65
CA TRP A 7 -1.84 28.82 26.36
C TRP A 7 -0.87 28.52 25.21
N TYR A 8 0.23 29.21 25.14
CA TYR A 8 1.23 29.04 24.10
C TYR A 8 1.98 27.70 24.24
N GLU A 9 2.20 27.21 25.43
CA GLU A 9 2.82 25.90 25.66
C GLU A 9 1.87 24.73 25.33
N LEU A 10 0.60 24.83 25.64
CA LEU A 10 -0.42 23.83 25.30
C LEU A 10 -0.60 23.71 23.77
N GLU A 11 -0.68 24.83 23.04
CA GLU A 11 -0.75 24.82 21.58
C GLU A 11 0.50 24.18 20.95
N ARG A 12 1.68 24.52 21.44
CA ARG A 12 2.94 23.92 20.96
C ARG A 12 3.01 22.41 21.20
N SER A 13 2.52 21.94 22.33
CA SER A 13 2.47 20.52 22.67
C SER A 13 1.53 19.75 21.76
N MET A 14 0.34 20.30 21.48
CA MET A 14 -0.62 19.70 20.55
C MET A 14 -0.07 19.65 19.12
N TYR A 15 0.53 20.73 18.62
CA TYR A 15 1.16 20.74 17.29
C TYR A 15 2.30 19.72 17.17
N LYS A 16 3.15 19.58 18.18
CA LYS A 16 4.21 18.58 18.20
C LYS A 16 3.64 17.16 18.21
N SER A 17 2.59 16.90 18.98
CA SER A 17 1.92 15.61 19.03
C SER A 17 1.33 15.23 17.67
N LEU A 18 0.63 16.16 17.01
CA LEU A 18 0.10 15.95 15.66
C LEU A 18 1.20 15.71 14.62
N GLN A 19 2.32 16.41 14.72
CA GLN A 19 3.45 16.22 13.82
C GLN A 19 4.11 14.85 14.03
N THR A 20 4.28 14.42 15.28
CA THR A 20 4.80 13.09 15.61
C THR A 20 3.88 11.99 15.09
N THR A 21 2.55 12.15 15.26
CA THR A 21 1.56 11.21 14.72
C THR A 21 1.65 11.11 13.20
N LYS A 22 1.80 12.22 12.49
CA LYS A 22 2.01 12.20 11.03
C LYS A 22 3.29 11.49 10.64
N GLN A 23 4.39 11.69 11.35
CA GLN A 23 5.65 11.01 11.09
C GLN A 23 5.52 9.50 11.30
N LEU A 24 4.84 9.05 12.36
CA LEU A 24 4.56 7.64 12.60
C LEU A 24 3.71 7.03 11.48
N LEU A 25 2.69 7.74 11.00
CA LEU A 25 1.87 7.28 9.88
C LEU A 25 2.69 7.14 8.59
N TYR A 26 3.60 8.08 8.29
CA TYR A 26 4.50 7.96 7.15
C TYR A 26 5.45 6.78 7.26
N LEU A 27 5.96 6.51 8.48
CA LEU A 27 6.82 5.36 8.75
C LEU A 27 6.07 4.04 8.53
N ILE A 28 4.84 3.93 9.05
CA ILE A 28 3.98 2.75 8.85
C ILE A 28 3.67 2.57 7.36
N MET A 29 3.31 3.64 6.65
CA MET A 29 3.09 3.59 5.19
C MET A 29 4.32 3.08 4.44
N ALA A 30 5.52 3.60 4.77
CA ALA A 30 6.76 3.15 4.15
C ALA A 30 7.01 1.65 4.40
N LEU A 31 6.75 1.18 5.61
CA LEU A 31 6.90 -0.23 5.98
C LEU A 31 5.94 -1.14 5.20
N ILE A 32 4.68 -0.73 5.05
CA ILE A 32 3.69 -1.46 4.23
C ILE A 32 4.15 -1.54 2.76
N VAL A 33 4.67 -0.45 2.20
CA VAL A 33 5.19 -0.43 0.83
C VAL A 33 6.40 -1.36 0.68
N ILE A 34 7.30 -1.41 1.67
CA ILE A 34 8.44 -2.33 1.66
C ILE A 34 7.96 -3.79 1.67
N VAL A 35 6.99 -4.13 2.53
CA VAL A 35 6.40 -5.49 2.56
C VAL A 35 5.76 -5.85 1.23
N ALA A 36 5.00 -4.93 0.63
CA ALA A 36 4.43 -5.13 -0.70
C ALA A 36 5.51 -5.36 -1.78
N ALA A 37 6.59 -4.60 -1.73
CA ALA A 37 7.73 -4.75 -2.65
C ALA A 37 8.39 -6.13 -2.53
N VAL A 38 8.57 -6.63 -1.30
CA VAL A 38 9.11 -7.99 -1.05
C VAL A 38 8.17 -9.04 -1.62
N ASN A 39 6.85 -8.89 -1.44
CA ASN A 39 5.86 -9.82 -2.01
C ASN A 39 5.90 -9.84 -3.55
N ILE A 40 5.95 -8.68 -4.20
CA ILE A 40 6.10 -8.57 -5.66
C ILE A 40 7.40 -9.25 -6.12
N SER A 41 8.52 -8.95 -5.45
CA SER A 41 9.82 -9.56 -5.78
C SER A 41 9.79 -11.09 -5.64
N SER A 42 9.18 -11.60 -4.56
CA SER A 42 9.04 -13.04 -4.32
C SER A 42 8.20 -13.74 -5.40
N ALA A 43 7.06 -13.15 -5.76
CA ALA A 43 6.19 -13.67 -6.82
C ALA A 43 6.91 -13.72 -8.18
N LEU A 44 7.66 -12.65 -8.51
CA LEU A 44 8.44 -12.62 -9.75
C LEU A 44 9.61 -13.60 -9.74
N VAL A 45 10.26 -13.84 -8.60
CA VAL A 45 11.30 -14.89 -8.46
C VAL A 45 10.69 -16.26 -8.72
N MET A 46 9.51 -16.54 -8.15
CA MET A 46 8.80 -17.80 -8.38
C MET A 46 8.48 -17.99 -9.86
N LEU A 47 7.95 -16.97 -10.51
CA LEU A 47 7.67 -16.98 -11.94
C LEU A 47 8.94 -17.27 -12.78
N VAL A 48 10.08 -16.66 -12.41
CA VAL A 48 11.37 -16.93 -13.09
C VAL A 48 11.77 -18.40 -12.93
N LEU A 49 11.58 -18.98 -11.73
CA LEU A 49 11.93 -20.38 -11.48
C LEU A 49 11.03 -21.34 -12.26
N GLU A 50 9.74 -21.07 -12.34
CA GLU A 50 8.77 -21.84 -13.12
C GLU A 50 9.09 -21.79 -14.62
N ARG A 51 9.47 -20.63 -15.14
CA ARG A 51 9.79 -20.40 -16.56
C ARG A 51 11.25 -20.64 -16.92
N ASN A 52 12.04 -21.16 -15.99
CA ASN A 52 13.50 -21.30 -16.15
C ASN A 52 13.88 -22.13 -17.39
N ARG A 53 13.13 -23.19 -17.69
CA ARG A 53 13.34 -24.06 -18.88
C ARG A 53 13.04 -23.29 -20.16
N GLU A 54 11.96 -22.55 -20.23
CA GLU A 54 11.59 -21.74 -21.40
C GLU A 54 12.67 -20.67 -21.66
N ILE A 55 13.10 -19.97 -20.59
CA ILE A 55 14.17 -18.96 -20.64
C ILE A 55 15.49 -19.59 -21.17
N ALA A 56 15.80 -20.80 -20.75
CA ALA A 56 17.00 -21.50 -21.22
C ALA A 56 16.92 -21.82 -22.73
N ILE A 57 15.78 -22.29 -23.22
CA ILE A 57 15.53 -22.56 -24.65
C ILE A 57 15.64 -21.27 -25.47
N GLU A 58 15.02 -20.20 -25.03
CA GLU A 58 15.10 -18.88 -25.70
C GLU A 58 16.54 -18.38 -25.81
N LYS A 59 17.35 -18.60 -24.79
CA LYS A 59 18.79 -18.26 -24.81
C LYS A 59 19.58 -19.13 -25.78
N CYS A 60 19.28 -20.42 -25.92
CA CYS A 60 19.89 -21.27 -26.90
C CYS A 60 19.55 -20.84 -28.34
N LEU A 61 18.37 -20.25 -28.55
CA LEU A 61 17.95 -19.64 -29.83
C LEU A 61 18.58 -18.24 -30.08
N GLY A 62 19.48 -17.77 -29.19
CA GLY A 62 20.22 -16.53 -29.37
C GLY A 62 19.59 -15.27 -28.68
N LEU A 63 18.59 -15.44 -27.84
CA LEU A 63 18.05 -14.30 -27.09
C LEU A 63 19.08 -13.75 -26.09
N ASN A 64 19.31 -12.44 -26.16
CA ASN A 64 20.21 -11.77 -25.24
C ASN A 64 19.57 -11.68 -23.82
N GLY A 65 20.34 -11.99 -22.78
CA GLY A 65 19.91 -11.86 -21.38
C GLY A 65 19.42 -10.46 -20.99
N ALA A 66 19.79 -9.41 -21.72
CA ALA A 66 19.25 -8.06 -21.54
C ALA A 66 17.77 -7.96 -21.96
N ARG A 67 17.37 -8.63 -23.04
CA ARG A 67 15.96 -8.68 -23.49
C ARG A 67 15.10 -9.41 -22.47
N ILE A 68 15.58 -10.53 -21.95
CA ILE A 68 14.88 -11.30 -20.91
C ILE A 68 14.69 -10.43 -19.64
N ARG A 69 15.74 -9.72 -19.20
CA ARG A 69 15.61 -8.75 -18.09
C ARG A 69 14.56 -7.70 -18.37
N GLY A 70 14.52 -7.17 -19.61
CA GLY A 70 13.53 -6.19 -20.03
C GLY A 70 12.10 -6.69 -19.87
N VAL A 71 11.81 -7.93 -20.25
CA VAL A 71 10.48 -8.53 -20.12
C VAL A 71 10.03 -8.56 -18.64
N PHE A 72 10.88 -9.01 -17.73
CA PHE A 72 10.54 -9.04 -16.30
C PHE A 72 10.40 -7.65 -15.68
N LEU A 73 11.19 -6.65 -16.12
CA LEU A 73 11.04 -5.27 -15.69
C LEU A 73 9.72 -4.66 -16.19
N ILE A 74 9.35 -4.92 -17.44
CA ILE A 74 8.06 -4.47 -17.99
C ILE A 74 6.90 -5.14 -17.25
N THR A 75 7.00 -6.43 -16.95
CA THR A 75 6.00 -7.13 -16.13
C THR A 75 5.85 -6.48 -14.76
N GLY A 76 6.94 -6.18 -14.07
CA GLY A 76 6.93 -5.46 -12.79
C GLY A 76 6.34 -4.04 -12.91
N LEU A 77 6.63 -3.34 -14.01
CA LEU A 77 6.06 -2.02 -14.30
C LEU A 77 4.54 -2.11 -14.51
N ILE A 78 4.06 -3.06 -15.29
CA ILE A 78 2.62 -3.25 -15.54
C ILE A 78 1.90 -3.55 -14.21
N ILE A 79 2.42 -4.47 -13.40
CA ILE A 79 1.86 -4.78 -12.08
C ILE A 79 1.86 -3.54 -11.21
N GLY A 80 2.96 -2.79 -11.20
CA GLY A 80 3.08 -1.54 -10.45
C GLY A 80 2.06 -0.48 -10.88
N VAL A 81 1.88 -0.27 -12.19
CA VAL A 81 0.91 0.71 -12.73
C VAL A 81 -0.52 0.30 -12.40
N LEU A 82 -0.91 -0.95 -12.66
CA LEU A 82 -2.26 -1.43 -12.38
C LEU A 82 -2.57 -1.40 -10.89
N GLY A 83 -1.63 -1.87 -10.05
CA GLY A 83 -1.76 -1.85 -8.59
C GLY A 83 -1.84 -0.43 -8.04
N THR A 84 -0.99 0.48 -8.51
CA THR A 84 -0.99 1.89 -8.08
C THR A 84 -2.27 2.60 -8.52
N ALA A 85 -2.69 2.44 -9.77
CA ALA A 85 -3.92 3.04 -10.27
C ALA A 85 -5.15 2.53 -9.50
N GLY A 86 -5.28 1.21 -9.34
CA GLY A 86 -6.36 0.61 -8.56
C GLY A 86 -6.33 1.05 -7.09
N GLY A 87 -5.16 1.07 -6.46
CA GLY A 87 -4.98 1.53 -5.09
C GLY A 87 -5.35 3.00 -4.89
N LEU A 88 -4.96 3.88 -5.81
CA LEU A 88 -5.31 5.30 -5.77
C LEU A 88 -6.82 5.53 -5.94
N ILE A 89 -7.45 4.84 -6.91
CA ILE A 89 -8.90 4.94 -7.13
C ILE A 89 -9.66 4.48 -5.89
N LEU A 90 -9.34 3.30 -5.36
CA LEU A 90 -9.97 2.77 -4.17
C LEU A 90 -9.70 3.63 -2.94
N GLY A 91 -8.46 4.11 -2.76
CA GLY A 91 -8.09 4.97 -1.64
C GLY A 91 -8.84 6.29 -1.64
N VAL A 92 -8.97 6.95 -2.80
CA VAL A 92 -9.74 8.18 -2.94
C VAL A 92 -11.23 7.91 -2.71
N PHE A 93 -11.76 6.84 -3.32
CA PHE A 93 -13.16 6.46 -3.15
C PHE A 93 -13.51 6.21 -1.67
N LEU A 94 -12.70 5.42 -0.97
CA LEU A 94 -12.88 5.17 0.46
C LEU A 94 -12.73 6.44 1.29
N SER A 95 -11.75 7.29 0.97
CA SER A 95 -11.52 8.55 1.67
C SER A 95 -12.72 9.50 1.57
N VAL A 96 -13.24 9.69 0.36
CA VAL A 96 -14.40 10.60 0.14
C VAL A 96 -15.67 10.05 0.80
N ASN A 97 -15.84 8.74 0.84
CA ASN A 97 -17.03 8.09 1.41
C ASN A 97 -16.85 7.66 2.87
N ILE A 98 -15.81 8.11 3.58
CA ILE A 98 -15.48 7.61 4.93
C ILE A 98 -16.63 7.80 5.92
N ASN A 99 -17.33 8.94 5.88
CA ASN A 99 -18.47 9.23 6.75
C ASN A 99 -19.62 8.22 6.51
N GLY A 100 -19.90 7.91 5.25
CA GLY A 100 -20.88 6.88 4.88
C GLY A 100 -20.47 5.46 5.30
N ILE A 101 -19.17 5.16 5.23
CA ILE A 101 -18.61 3.86 5.65
C ILE A 101 -18.73 3.70 7.16
N ILE A 102 -18.40 4.74 7.93
CA ILE A 102 -18.53 4.73 9.39
C ILE A 102 -19.99 4.56 9.80
N ALA A 103 -20.92 5.35 9.22
CA ALA A 103 -22.34 5.22 9.47
C ALA A 103 -22.90 3.83 9.07
N GLY A 104 -22.36 3.24 8.00
CA GLY A 104 -22.68 1.87 7.59
C GLY A 104 -22.20 0.84 8.61
N ALA A 105 -20.96 0.99 9.08
CA ALA A 105 -20.38 0.12 10.10
C ALA A 105 -21.17 0.19 11.42
N GLU A 106 -21.56 1.39 11.85
CA GLU A 106 -22.41 1.59 13.05
C GLU A 106 -23.75 0.85 12.91
N ARG A 107 -24.42 0.92 11.76
CA ARG A 107 -25.67 0.20 11.51
C ARG A 107 -25.49 -1.32 11.59
N VAL A 108 -24.42 -1.84 10.98
CA VAL A 108 -24.12 -3.28 11.00
C VAL A 108 -23.83 -3.75 12.43
N ILE A 109 -23.01 -3.01 13.17
CA ILE A 109 -22.68 -3.33 14.57
C ILE A 109 -23.93 -3.30 15.43
N ASN A 110 -24.73 -2.25 15.32
CA ASN A 110 -25.97 -2.11 16.10
C ASN A 110 -27.00 -3.18 15.74
N TRP A 111 -27.07 -3.60 14.47
CA TRP A 111 -27.91 -4.70 14.03
C TRP A 111 -27.44 -6.04 14.64
N LEU A 112 -26.11 -6.31 14.66
CA LEU A 112 -25.54 -7.51 15.27
C LEU A 112 -25.76 -7.55 16.80
N ILE A 113 -25.59 -6.41 17.46
CA ILE A 113 -25.85 -6.30 18.91
C ILE A 113 -27.34 -6.52 19.20
N GLY A 114 -28.24 -5.96 18.39
CA GLY A 114 -29.68 -6.13 18.50
C GLY A 114 -30.16 -7.58 18.30
N LEU A 115 -29.40 -8.43 17.59
CA LEU A 115 -29.66 -9.86 17.47
C LEU A 115 -29.22 -10.65 18.71
N GLY A 116 -28.28 -10.15 19.50
CA GLY A 116 -27.69 -10.89 20.62
C GLY A 116 -28.15 -10.44 22.02
N THR A 117 -28.77 -9.27 22.15
CA THR A 117 -29.19 -8.70 23.44
C THR A 117 -30.66 -8.29 23.41
N ALA A 118 -31.41 -8.68 24.46
CA ALA A 118 -32.76 -8.19 24.72
C ALA A 118 -32.73 -6.66 24.83
N ALA A 119 -33.71 -6.01 24.21
CA ALA A 119 -33.91 -4.58 24.09
C ALA A 119 -33.49 -3.78 25.34
N GLY A 120 -32.49 -2.91 25.22
CA GLY A 120 -32.11 -2.01 26.31
C GLY A 120 -30.66 -1.48 26.29
N THR A 121 -29.79 -1.97 25.41
CA THR A 121 -28.45 -1.40 25.30
C THR A 121 -28.46 -0.20 24.36
N GLU A 122 -27.99 0.95 24.85
CA GLU A 122 -27.74 2.12 24.04
C GLU A 122 -26.83 1.71 22.87
N GLY A 123 -27.25 2.07 21.63
CA GLY A 123 -26.49 1.71 20.42
C GLY A 123 -25.05 2.20 20.50
N VAL A 124 -24.11 1.39 20.01
CA VAL A 124 -22.70 1.80 19.92
C VAL A 124 -22.61 2.93 18.90
N VAL A 125 -22.27 4.14 19.37
CA VAL A 125 -21.94 5.29 18.55
C VAL A 125 -20.44 5.34 18.45
N LEU A 126 -19.89 5.02 17.26
CA LEU A 126 -18.43 4.99 17.01
C LEU A 126 -17.83 6.41 17.02
N LEU A 127 -18.60 7.40 16.55
CA LEU A 127 -18.26 8.81 16.59
C LEU A 127 -19.29 9.53 17.48
N ASN A 128 -18.93 9.78 18.74
CA ASN A 128 -19.79 10.54 19.63
C ASN A 128 -19.78 12.02 19.19
N PRO A 129 -20.93 12.63 18.80
CA PRO A 129 -21.00 14.03 18.36
C PRO A 129 -20.47 15.03 19.39
N ASP A 130 -20.49 14.69 20.68
CA ASP A 130 -20.01 15.55 21.77
C ASP A 130 -18.48 15.70 21.80
N TYR A 131 -17.73 14.77 21.18
CA TYR A 131 -16.26 14.75 21.17
C TYR A 131 -15.64 14.95 19.79
N TYR A 132 -16.39 14.72 18.71
CA TYR A 132 -15.91 14.81 17.33
C TYR A 132 -16.82 15.72 16.51
N LEU A 133 -16.26 16.37 15.50
CA LEU A 133 -17.04 17.11 14.49
C LEU A 133 -18.04 16.14 13.84
N GLU A 134 -19.28 16.56 13.66
CA GLU A 134 -20.38 15.79 13.05
C GLU A 134 -19.98 15.15 11.69
N GLU A 135 -19.05 15.79 10.99
CA GLU A 135 -18.48 15.27 9.74
C GLU A 135 -16.96 15.47 9.74
N ILE A 136 -16.23 14.44 9.30
CA ILE A 136 -14.79 14.53 9.11
C ILE A 136 -14.54 15.34 7.82
N PRO A 137 -13.97 16.56 7.91
CA PRO A 137 -13.72 17.39 6.73
C PRO A 137 -12.54 16.81 5.91
N ILE A 138 -12.84 16.08 4.85
CA ILE A 138 -11.84 15.46 4.01
C ILE A 138 -11.40 16.44 2.94
N ARG A 139 -10.11 16.77 2.93
CA ARG A 139 -9.45 17.52 1.85
C ARG A 139 -8.45 16.63 1.15
N VAL A 140 -8.85 16.06 0.01
CA VAL A 140 -7.94 15.31 -0.85
C VAL A 140 -6.98 16.29 -1.52
N ARG A 141 -5.70 16.21 -1.18
CA ARG A 141 -4.64 17.00 -1.83
C ARG A 141 -4.02 16.17 -2.94
N LEU A 142 -4.05 16.66 -4.16
CA LEU A 142 -3.52 15.96 -5.33
C LEU A 142 -2.01 15.74 -5.29
N LEU A 143 -1.25 16.70 -4.72
CA LEU A 143 0.22 16.62 -4.70
C LEU A 143 0.74 15.43 -3.86
N PRO A 144 0.32 15.20 -2.61
CA PRO A 144 0.71 13.99 -1.86
C PRO A 144 0.27 12.69 -2.54
N LEU A 145 -0.90 12.69 -3.18
CA LEU A 145 -1.43 11.54 -3.90
C LEU A 145 -0.55 11.17 -5.11
N PHE A 146 -0.15 12.18 -5.89
CA PHE A 146 0.77 12.00 -7.01
C PHE A 146 2.14 11.51 -6.55
N LEU A 147 2.70 12.11 -5.50
CA LEU A 147 3.99 11.70 -4.92
C LEU A 147 3.94 10.25 -4.40
N ALA A 148 2.86 9.85 -3.73
CA ALA A 148 2.67 8.48 -3.28
C ALA A 148 2.61 7.51 -4.47
N GLY A 149 1.90 7.86 -5.55
CA GLY A 149 1.85 7.06 -6.78
C GLY A 149 3.21 6.87 -7.42
N VAL A 150 3.96 7.96 -7.62
CA VAL A 150 5.31 7.92 -8.18
C VAL A 150 6.25 7.09 -7.31
N PHE A 151 6.20 7.27 -5.99
CA PHE A 151 7.00 6.51 -5.04
C PHE A 151 6.69 5.00 -5.13
N THR A 152 5.41 4.62 -5.14
CA THR A 152 4.98 3.22 -5.24
C THR A 152 5.44 2.59 -6.57
N LEU A 153 5.32 3.31 -7.68
CA LEU A 153 5.82 2.85 -8.99
C LEU A 153 7.33 2.64 -8.96
N ALA A 154 8.09 3.58 -8.42
CA ALA A 154 9.54 3.46 -8.30
C ALA A 154 9.94 2.23 -7.48
N VAL A 155 9.28 1.99 -6.34
CA VAL A 155 9.52 0.82 -5.49
C VAL A 155 9.15 -0.48 -6.21
N SER A 156 8.05 -0.52 -6.97
CA SER A 156 7.64 -1.69 -7.76
C SER A 156 8.68 -2.07 -8.81
N VAL A 157 9.21 -1.09 -9.54
CA VAL A 157 10.27 -1.31 -10.54
C VAL A 157 11.57 -1.80 -9.87
N LEU A 158 11.94 -1.21 -8.73
CA LEU A 158 13.11 -1.65 -7.95
C LEU A 158 12.93 -3.09 -7.43
N ALA A 159 11.74 -3.44 -6.94
CA ALA A 159 11.42 -4.79 -6.50
C ALA A 159 11.53 -5.83 -7.63
N ALA A 160 11.13 -5.45 -8.86
CA ALA A 160 11.25 -6.30 -10.04
C ALA A 160 12.69 -6.44 -10.55
N TYR A 161 13.60 -5.55 -10.17
CA TYR A 161 14.98 -5.56 -10.67
C TYR A 161 15.76 -6.81 -10.25
N ILE A 162 15.59 -7.26 -8.99
CA ILE A 162 16.29 -8.44 -8.46
C ILE A 162 15.91 -9.72 -9.25
N PRO A 163 14.61 -10.07 -9.40
CA PRO A 163 14.21 -11.24 -10.19
C PRO A 163 14.56 -11.09 -11.66
N ALA A 164 14.44 -9.92 -12.25
CA ALA A 164 14.82 -9.65 -13.63
C ALA A 164 16.31 -9.92 -13.88
N ARG A 165 17.18 -9.53 -12.94
CA ARG A 165 18.61 -9.81 -13.01
C ARG A 165 18.90 -11.32 -12.92
N LYS A 166 18.18 -12.05 -12.06
CA LYS A 166 18.29 -13.51 -11.95
C LYS A 166 17.89 -14.20 -13.26
N ALA A 167 16.74 -13.82 -13.84
CA ALA A 167 16.27 -14.35 -15.13
C ALA A 167 17.28 -14.13 -16.26
N GLY A 168 17.83 -12.92 -16.37
CA GLY A 168 18.87 -12.63 -17.36
C GLY A 168 20.20 -13.36 -17.13
N GLY A 169 20.51 -13.79 -15.91
CA GLY A 169 21.73 -14.50 -15.54
C GLY A 169 21.68 -16.03 -15.69
N THR A 170 20.53 -16.63 -15.98
CA THR A 170 20.37 -18.09 -16.13
C THR A 170 21.31 -18.64 -17.17
N ARG A 171 22.10 -19.67 -16.83
CA ARG A 171 23.02 -20.39 -17.74
C ARG A 171 22.32 -21.61 -18.32
N PRO A 172 22.11 -21.71 -19.65
CA PRO A 172 21.41 -22.85 -20.26
C PRO A 172 22.01 -24.21 -19.90
N ALA A 173 23.35 -24.30 -19.86
CA ALA A 173 24.07 -25.56 -19.57
C ALA A 173 23.75 -26.11 -18.16
N GLU A 174 23.43 -25.29 -17.17
CA GLU A 174 23.12 -25.75 -15.81
C GLU A 174 21.68 -26.28 -15.72
N VAL A 175 20.76 -25.76 -16.52
CA VAL A 175 19.35 -26.18 -16.53
C VAL A 175 19.23 -27.61 -17.14
N PHE A 176 19.98 -27.90 -18.21
CA PHE A 176 19.94 -29.22 -18.86
C PHE A 176 20.73 -30.30 -18.12
N ARG A 177 21.65 -29.93 -17.21
CA ARG A 177 22.45 -30.90 -16.44
C ARG A 177 21.72 -31.43 -15.19
N ARG A 178 20.65 -30.81 -14.75
CA ARG A 178 19.89 -31.21 -13.55
C ARG A 178 18.73 -32.18 -13.83
N HIS A 179 18.59 -32.59 -15.08
CA HIS A 179 17.71 -33.67 -15.55
C HIS A 179 18.50 -34.72 -16.31
#